data_ea58aeeb49c0264c46a26ad7ba21fe33
#
_entry.id   ea58aeeb49c0264c46a26ad7ba21fe33
#
_cell.length_a   1.000
_cell.length_b   1.000
_cell.length_c   1.000
_cell.angle_alpha   90.00
_cell.angle_beta   90.00
_cell.angle_gamma   90.00
#
_symmetry.space_group_name_H-M   'P 1'
#
loop_
_entity.id
_entity.type
_entity.pdbx_description
1 polymer ?
#
loop_
_entity_poly.entity_id
_entity_poly.type
_entity_poly.pdbx_seq_one_letter_code
_entity_poly.pdbx_strand_id
1 'polypeptide(L)'
;FMDYKAKIKERMSKLLFLEMNKDGFKENIGIPSYVTFKNKDLYLPISSEYISSNINDEIKIKNLPIYYFIEGMFIAIGADENLRFNDDYELILDYIKDTENCIKSLISKRIQEERYLDAYLLLKGYYSYSKDLEVMKKILLVGETIREQDSSFKDILLDDIEYCITNNLKIAEPYLYKAIVLKNEGDFKAARVAINEYINKGGKVTKEVEIINT
;
A
#
# COMPACT_ATOMS: atom_id res chain seq x y z
N PHE A 1 -15.18 18.29 2.97
CA PHE A 1 -15.18 16.96 3.62
C PHE A 1 -14.76 15.92 2.61
N MET A 2 -13.58 15.38 2.79
CA MET A 2 -13.04 14.36 1.88
C MET A 2 -13.38 12.96 2.33
N ASP A 3 -13.98 12.16 1.44
CA ASP A 3 -14.18 10.74 1.69
C ASP A 3 -13.01 9.96 1.05
N TYR A 4 -12.06 9.54 1.87
CA TYR A 4 -10.89 8.81 1.39
C TYR A 4 -11.22 7.40 0.90
N LYS A 5 -12.29 6.77 1.39
CA LYS A 5 -12.75 5.50 0.83
C LYS A 5 -13.21 5.68 -0.61
N ALA A 6 -13.91 6.78 -0.90
CA ALA A 6 -14.28 7.14 -2.27
C ALA A 6 -13.06 7.47 -3.12
N LYS A 7 -12.06 8.17 -2.57
CA LYS A 7 -10.82 8.48 -3.28
C LYS A 7 -10.03 7.22 -3.65
N ILE A 8 -9.99 6.23 -2.77
CA ILE A 8 -9.33 4.96 -3.04
C ILE A 8 -10.05 4.23 -4.18
N LYS A 9 -11.38 4.21 -4.17
CA LYS A 9 -12.17 3.66 -5.28
C LYS A 9 -11.92 4.42 -6.58
N GLU A 10 -11.82 5.73 -6.53
CA GLU A 10 -11.51 6.56 -7.69
C GLU A 10 -10.12 6.21 -8.24
N ARG A 11 -9.12 6.04 -7.37
CA ARG A 11 -7.77 5.64 -7.79
C ARG A 11 -7.79 4.27 -8.45
N MET A 12 -8.55 3.32 -7.92
CA MET A 12 -8.75 2.00 -8.51
C MET A 12 -9.37 2.10 -9.90
N SER A 13 -10.34 3.00 -10.09
CA SER A 13 -11.01 3.21 -11.38
C SER A 13 -10.09 3.77 -12.47
N LYS A 14 -8.95 4.33 -12.10
CA LYS A 14 -7.92 4.82 -13.03
C LYS A 14 -6.97 3.73 -13.50
N LEU A 15 -7.13 2.51 -13.03
CA LEU A 15 -6.43 1.36 -13.56
C LEU A 15 -7.19 0.79 -14.76
N LEU A 16 -6.44 0.51 -15.82
CA LEU A 16 -6.96 -0.22 -16.98
C LEU A 16 -6.55 -1.67 -16.85
N PHE A 17 -7.52 -2.56 -16.93
CA PHE A 17 -7.30 -4.01 -16.82
C PHE A 17 -7.23 -4.58 -18.24
N LEU A 18 -6.03 -4.96 -18.64
CA LEU A 18 -5.76 -5.48 -19.99
C LEU A 18 -5.76 -7.00 -19.99
N GLU A 19 -6.58 -7.59 -20.85
CA GLU A 19 -6.61 -9.05 -20.99
C GLU A 19 -5.32 -9.54 -21.62
N MET A 20 -4.74 -10.57 -21.00
CA MET A 20 -3.48 -11.17 -21.43
C MET A 20 -3.69 -12.62 -21.83
N ASN A 21 -2.95 -13.06 -22.85
CA ASN A 21 -2.84 -14.50 -23.14
C ASN A 21 -2.02 -15.16 -22.04
N LYS A 22 -2.63 -16.03 -21.24
CA LYS A 22 -1.99 -16.62 -20.06
C LYS A 22 -0.71 -17.40 -20.41
N ASP A 23 -0.76 -18.22 -21.43
CA ASP A 23 0.38 -19.09 -21.78
C ASP A 23 1.55 -18.25 -22.31
N GLY A 24 1.30 -17.30 -23.17
CA GLY A 24 2.32 -16.38 -23.65
C GLY A 24 2.90 -15.50 -22.56
N PHE A 25 2.07 -15.04 -21.64
CA PHE A 25 2.51 -14.25 -20.50
C PHE A 25 3.41 -15.04 -19.56
N LYS A 26 3.01 -16.28 -19.22
CA LYS A 26 3.83 -17.19 -18.39
C LYS A 26 5.19 -17.42 -19.03
N GLU A 27 5.22 -17.71 -20.32
CA GLU A 27 6.47 -17.95 -21.05
C GLU A 27 7.38 -16.73 -21.00
N ASN A 28 6.86 -15.53 -21.21
CA ASN A 28 7.62 -14.28 -21.21
C ASN A 28 8.23 -13.96 -19.85
N ILE A 29 7.57 -14.31 -18.76
CA ILE A 29 8.04 -14.03 -17.40
C ILE A 29 8.89 -15.17 -16.86
N GLY A 30 8.77 -16.37 -17.41
CA GLY A 30 9.44 -17.55 -16.91
C GLY A 30 8.65 -18.31 -15.86
N ILE A 31 7.31 -18.17 -15.89
CA ILE A 31 6.43 -18.98 -15.03
C ILE A 31 6.27 -20.35 -15.66
N PRO A 32 6.62 -21.42 -14.94
CA PRO A 32 6.47 -22.77 -15.49
C PRO A 32 5.04 -23.09 -15.90
N SER A 33 4.86 -23.84 -16.99
CA SER A 33 3.54 -24.18 -17.52
C SER A 33 2.65 -24.93 -16.53
N TYR A 34 3.24 -25.68 -15.59
CA TYR A 34 2.50 -26.42 -14.57
C TYR A 34 1.97 -25.54 -13.43
N VAL A 35 2.42 -24.32 -13.33
CA VAL A 35 1.90 -23.35 -12.35
C VAL A 35 0.57 -22.83 -12.85
N THR A 36 -0.47 -22.98 -12.04
CA THR A 36 -1.83 -22.57 -12.42
C THR A 36 -2.24 -21.29 -11.70
N PHE A 37 -2.96 -20.42 -12.41
CA PHE A 37 -3.61 -19.28 -11.81
C PHE A 37 -4.96 -19.69 -11.21
N LYS A 38 -5.37 -18.96 -10.16
CA LYS A 38 -6.66 -19.17 -9.51
C LYS A 38 -7.83 -18.82 -10.43
N ASN A 39 -7.66 -17.76 -11.24
CA ASN A 39 -8.68 -17.30 -12.17
C ASN A 39 -8.49 -17.90 -13.55
N LYS A 40 -9.60 -18.09 -14.25
CA LYS A 40 -9.60 -18.59 -15.61
C LYS A 40 -8.99 -17.58 -16.58
N ASP A 41 -9.33 -16.30 -16.41
CA ASP A 41 -8.83 -15.20 -17.23
C ASP A 41 -7.71 -14.46 -16.52
N LEU A 42 -6.86 -13.80 -17.28
CA LEU A 42 -5.80 -12.94 -16.74
C LEU A 42 -5.98 -11.52 -17.25
N TYR A 43 -6.23 -10.59 -16.33
CA TYR A 43 -6.29 -9.15 -16.58
C TYR A 43 -5.24 -8.46 -15.76
N LEU A 44 -4.28 -7.79 -16.40
CA LEU A 44 -3.23 -7.06 -15.70
C LEU A 44 -3.55 -5.58 -15.64
N PRO A 45 -3.42 -4.97 -14.46
CA PRO A 45 -3.73 -3.56 -14.29
C PRO A 45 -2.54 -2.68 -14.68
N ILE A 46 -2.85 -1.61 -15.39
CA ILE A 46 -1.90 -0.54 -15.70
C ILE A 46 -2.54 0.80 -15.38
N SER A 47 -1.76 1.74 -14.86
CA SER A 47 -2.27 3.08 -14.59
C SER A 47 -2.56 3.80 -15.90
N SER A 48 -3.76 4.41 -16.00
CA SER A 48 -4.18 5.16 -17.20
C SER A 48 -3.23 6.29 -17.55
N GLU A 49 -2.49 6.85 -16.57
CA GLU A 49 -1.51 7.90 -16.84
C GLU A 49 -0.36 7.45 -17.74
N TYR A 50 0.04 6.17 -17.66
CA TYR A 50 1.09 5.62 -18.54
C TYR A 50 0.61 5.50 -19.97
N ILE A 51 -0.65 5.21 -20.18
CA ILE A 51 -1.24 5.14 -21.51
C ILE A 51 -1.43 6.53 -22.07
N SER A 52 -1.92 7.48 -21.27
CA SER A 52 -2.13 8.88 -21.66
C SER A 52 -0.83 9.58 -22.08
N SER A 53 0.27 9.33 -21.36
CA SER A 53 1.58 9.94 -21.64
C SER A 53 2.23 9.39 -22.92
N ASN A 54 1.76 8.24 -23.45
CA ASN A 54 2.32 7.57 -24.63
C ASN A 54 1.35 7.54 -25.81
N ILE A 55 0.28 8.33 -25.79
CA ILE A 55 -0.80 8.33 -26.80
C ILE A 55 -0.32 8.62 -28.23
N ASN A 56 0.80 9.33 -28.38
CA ASN A 56 1.35 9.67 -29.70
C ASN A 56 2.16 8.55 -30.34
N ASP A 57 2.47 7.50 -29.59
CA ASP A 57 3.15 6.31 -30.11
C ASP A 57 2.12 5.19 -30.26
N GLU A 58 2.24 4.36 -31.31
CA GLU A 58 1.44 3.15 -31.42
C GLU A 58 1.78 2.23 -30.24
N ILE A 59 0.96 2.31 -29.17
CA ILE A 59 1.16 1.48 -27.99
C ILE A 59 0.77 0.04 -28.35
N LYS A 60 1.77 -0.80 -28.54
CA LYS A 60 1.54 -2.24 -28.61
C LYS A 60 1.56 -2.78 -27.19
N ILE A 61 0.40 -3.22 -26.69
CA ILE A 61 0.23 -3.79 -25.34
C ILE A 61 1.32 -4.82 -25.00
N LYS A 62 1.67 -5.66 -25.97
CA LYS A 62 2.71 -6.69 -25.80
C LYS A 62 4.14 -6.13 -25.65
N ASN A 63 4.34 -4.86 -25.93
CA ASN A 63 5.63 -4.18 -25.79
C ASN A 63 5.69 -3.23 -24.58
N LEU A 64 4.62 -3.18 -23.77
CA LEU A 64 4.63 -2.38 -22.54
C LEU A 64 5.60 -2.97 -21.53
N PRO A 65 6.47 -2.15 -20.92
CA PRO A 65 7.36 -2.64 -19.88
C PRO A 65 6.58 -3.28 -18.73
N ILE A 66 7.06 -4.43 -18.25
CA ILE A 66 6.45 -5.11 -17.10
C ILE A 66 6.37 -4.19 -15.86
N TYR A 67 7.28 -3.25 -15.76
CA TYR A 67 7.33 -2.23 -14.72
C TYR A 67 5.99 -1.51 -14.54
N TYR A 68 5.29 -1.17 -15.62
CA TYR A 68 4.00 -0.48 -15.54
C TYR A 68 2.92 -1.37 -14.89
N PHE A 69 2.98 -2.66 -15.12
CA PHE A 69 2.06 -3.62 -14.53
C PHE A 69 2.39 -3.92 -13.06
N ILE A 70 3.66 -3.84 -12.67
CA ILE A 70 4.06 -4.01 -11.27
C ILE A 70 3.37 -2.95 -10.39
N GLU A 71 3.45 -1.69 -10.79
CA GLU A 71 2.76 -0.62 -10.05
C GLU A 71 1.25 -0.85 -9.99
N GLY A 72 0.65 -1.19 -11.12
CA GLY A 72 -0.79 -1.47 -11.19
C GLY A 72 -1.20 -2.61 -10.26
N MET A 73 -0.45 -3.71 -10.25
CA MET A 73 -0.76 -4.85 -9.38
C MET A 73 -0.67 -4.47 -7.90
N PHE A 74 0.36 -3.75 -7.46
CA PHE A 74 0.48 -3.33 -6.07
C PHE A 74 -0.62 -2.35 -5.67
N ILE A 75 -0.99 -1.42 -6.54
CA ILE A 75 -2.12 -0.50 -6.27
C ILE A 75 -3.43 -1.29 -6.15
N ALA A 76 -3.69 -2.23 -7.06
CA ALA A 76 -4.90 -3.05 -7.01
C ALA A 76 -4.99 -3.85 -5.71
N ILE A 77 -3.92 -4.52 -5.31
CA ILE A 77 -3.85 -5.28 -4.05
C ILE A 77 -4.08 -4.35 -2.86
N GLY A 78 -3.45 -3.18 -2.85
CA GLY A 78 -3.54 -2.23 -1.75
C GLY A 78 -4.88 -1.50 -1.66
N ALA A 79 -5.52 -1.27 -2.79
CA ALA A 79 -6.79 -0.53 -2.86
C ALA A 79 -8.02 -1.43 -2.62
N ASP A 80 -7.96 -2.70 -3.00
CA ASP A 80 -9.07 -3.64 -2.85
C ASP A 80 -8.57 -5.04 -2.47
N GLU A 81 -8.61 -5.32 -1.17
CA GLU A 81 -8.17 -6.62 -0.63
C GLU A 81 -9.02 -7.79 -1.11
N ASN A 82 -10.23 -7.52 -1.62
CA ASN A 82 -11.18 -8.53 -2.07
C ASN A 82 -11.19 -8.71 -3.59
N LEU A 83 -10.30 -8.04 -4.30
CA LEU A 83 -10.22 -8.21 -5.75
C LEU A 83 -9.85 -9.65 -6.09
N ARG A 84 -10.63 -10.29 -6.97
CA ARG A 84 -10.45 -11.70 -7.30
C ARG A 84 -9.10 -12.06 -7.93
N PHE A 85 -8.40 -11.08 -8.47
CA PHE A 85 -7.09 -11.28 -9.12
C PHE A 85 -5.90 -11.17 -8.17
N ASN A 86 -6.11 -10.74 -6.92
CA ASN A 86 -4.99 -10.43 -6.01
C ASN A 86 -4.04 -11.61 -5.81
N ASP A 87 -4.58 -12.82 -5.62
CA ASP A 87 -3.73 -14.01 -5.43
C ASP A 87 -2.87 -14.28 -6.66
N ASP A 88 -3.44 -14.12 -7.85
CA ASP A 88 -2.71 -14.29 -9.10
C ASP A 88 -1.64 -13.21 -9.27
N TYR A 89 -1.93 -11.97 -8.88
CA TYR A 89 -0.95 -10.87 -8.91
C TYR A 89 0.23 -11.15 -7.98
N GLU A 90 -0.04 -11.60 -6.76
CA GLU A 90 1.04 -11.94 -5.83
C GLU A 90 1.91 -13.08 -6.37
N LEU A 91 1.30 -14.08 -7.00
CA LEU A 91 2.03 -15.15 -7.66
C LEU A 91 2.91 -14.62 -8.79
N ILE A 92 2.36 -13.77 -9.65
CA ILE A 92 3.11 -13.16 -10.77
C ILE A 92 4.29 -12.34 -10.25
N LEU A 93 4.08 -11.54 -9.21
CA LEU A 93 5.12 -10.71 -8.61
C LEU A 93 6.29 -11.54 -8.08
N ASP A 94 6.03 -12.75 -7.60
CA ASP A 94 7.07 -13.67 -7.15
C ASP A 94 8.00 -14.15 -8.28
N TYR A 95 7.48 -14.20 -9.50
CA TYR A 95 8.27 -14.64 -10.66
C TYR A 95 8.98 -13.49 -11.39
N ILE A 96 8.62 -12.25 -11.09
CA ILE A 96 9.29 -11.10 -11.69
C ILE A 96 10.58 -10.81 -10.93
N LYS A 97 11.67 -10.71 -11.68
CA LYS A 97 12.97 -10.36 -11.12
C LYS A 97 12.95 -8.92 -10.58
N ASP A 98 13.58 -8.73 -9.41
CA ASP A 98 13.74 -7.41 -8.78
C ASP A 98 12.43 -6.71 -8.39
N THR A 99 11.35 -7.45 -8.17
CA THR A 99 10.06 -6.91 -7.74
C THR A 99 10.20 -6.01 -6.50
N GLU A 100 10.94 -6.45 -5.49
CA GLU A 100 11.10 -5.67 -4.26
C GLU A 100 11.85 -4.36 -4.48
N ASN A 101 12.92 -4.37 -5.26
CA ASN A 101 13.64 -3.13 -5.59
C ASN A 101 12.75 -2.18 -6.39
N CYS A 102 11.96 -2.73 -7.30
CA CYS A 102 11.02 -1.95 -8.10
C CYS A 102 9.97 -1.26 -7.24
N ILE A 103 9.30 -2.00 -6.34
CA ILE A 103 8.25 -1.40 -5.49
C ILE A 103 8.83 -0.38 -4.51
N LYS A 104 9.99 -0.64 -3.93
CA LYS A 104 10.65 0.32 -3.03
C LYS A 104 10.98 1.62 -3.76
N SER A 105 11.47 1.53 -4.98
CA SER A 105 11.76 2.68 -5.83
C SER A 105 10.50 3.47 -6.16
N LEU A 106 9.41 2.79 -6.52
CA LEU A 106 8.12 3.41 -6.80
C LEU A 106 7.57 4.16 -5.60
N ILE A 107 7.62 3.55 -4.42
CA ILE A 107 7.15 4.17 -3.17
C ILE A 107 7.94 5.44 -2.89
N SER A 108 9.28 5.37 -2.97
CA SER A 108 10.15 6.53 -2.76
C SER A 108 9.83 7.66 -3.74
N LYS A 109 9.62 7.32 -5.00
CA LYS A 109 9.27 8.30 -6.03
C LYS A 109 7.95 9.00 -5.74
N ARG A 110 6.91 8.25 -5.35
CA ARG A 110 5.60 8.83 -5.02
C ARG A 110 5.69 9.74 -3.79
N ILE A 111 6.47 9.37 -2.79
CA ILE A 111 6.72 10.22 -1.62
C ILE A 111 7.43 11.51 -2.02
N GLN A 112 8.45 11.45 -2.86
CA GLN A 112 9.16 12.63 -3.36
C GLN A 112 8.23 13.57 -4.15
N GLU A 113 7.28 13.01 -4.88
CA GLU A 113 6.27 13.76 -5.63
C GLU A 113 5.12 14.25 -4.74
N GLU A 114 5.16 13.99 -3.44
CA GLU A 114 4.09 14.28 -2.47
C GLU A 114 2.75 13.59 -2.83
N ARG A 115 2.82 12.51 -3.57
CA ARG A 115 1.67 11.66 -3.92
C ARG A 115 1.47 10.62 -2.82
N TYR A 116 1.09 11.08 -1.64
CA TYR A 116 1.06 10.23 -0.44
C TYR A 116 -0.02 9.15 -0.48
N LEU A 117 -1.18 9.43 -1.09
CA LEU A 117 -2.20 8.38 -1.21
C LEU A 117 -1.74 7.24 -2.12
N ASP A 118 -1.09 7.56 -3.23
CA ASP A 118 -0.50 6.53 -4.10
C ASP A 118 0.58 5.75 -3.35
N ALA A 119 1.47 6.43 -2.63
CA ALA A 119 2.49 5.78 -1.81
C ALA A 119 1.85 4.86 -0.74
N TYR A 120 0.78 5.33 -0.11
CA TYR A 120 0.04 4.55 0.87
C TYR A 120 -0.52 3.25 0.26
N LEU A 121 -1.16 3.35 -0.91
CA LEU A 121 -1.74 2.18 -1.58
C LEU A 121 -0.66 1.19 -2.03
N LEU A 122 0.46 1.70 -2.57
CA LEU A 122 1.61 0.86 -2.92
C LEU A 122 2.16 0.13 -1.70
N LEU A 123 2.28 0.81 -0.57
CA LEU A 123 2.73 0.22 0.69
C LEU A 123 1.76 -0.84 1.19
N LYS A 124 0.45 -0.60 1.10
CA LYS A 124 -0.57 -1.59 1.50
C LYS A 124 -0.46 -2.85 0.65
N GLY A 125 -0.31 -2.70 -0.65
CA GLY A 125 -0.09 -3.82 -1.56
C GLY A 125 1.21 -4.56 -1.26
N TYR A 126 2.28 -3.81 -1.02
CA TYR A 126 3.57 -4.40 -0.69
C TYR A 126 3.54 -5.15 0.65
N TYR A 127 2.84 -4.63 1.65
CA TYR A 127 2.66 -5.35 2.92
C TYR A 127 1.90 -6.66 2.71
N SER A 128 0.83 -6.65 1.93
CA SER A 128 0.08 -7.88 1.61
C SER A 128 0.99 -8.93 0.99
N TYR A 129 1.88 -8.52 0.11
CA TYR A 129 2.82 -9.37 -0.60
C TYR A 129 3.96 -9.87 0.31
N SER A 130 4.58 -8.96 1.09
CA SER A 130 5.81 -9.26 1.85
C SER A 130 5.57 -9.69 3.28
N LYS A 131 4.48 -9.22 3.90
CA LYS A 131 4.21 -9.33 5.34
C LYS A 131 5.35 -8.78 6.21
N ASP A 132 6.16 -7.89 5.65
CA ASP A 132 7.29 -7.27 6.35
C ASP A 132 6.80 -6.19 7.30
N LEU A 133 7.11 -6.31 8.59
CA LEU A 133 6.70 -5.36 9.62
C LEU A 133 7.30 -3.96 9.41
N GLU A 134 8.46 -3.86 8.76
CA GLU A 134 9.04 -2.55 8.42
C GLU A 134 8.15 -1.83 7.40
N VAL A 135 7.50 -2.57 6.50
CA VAL A 135 6.52 -1.99 5.56
C VAL A 135 5.30 -1.48 6.31
N MET A 136 4.80 -2.23 7.30
CA MET A 136 3.67 -1.78 8.13
C MET A 136 4.00 -0.48 8.87
N LYS A 137 5.21 -0.35 9.42
CA LYS A 137 5.64 0.92 10.05
C LYS A 137 5.54 2.09 9.07
N LYS A 138 5.92 1.88 7.82
CA LYS A 138 5.83 2.91 6.77
C LYS A 138 4.38 3.23 6.40
N ILE A 139 3.51 2.24 6.38
CA ILE A 139 2.06 2.45 6.17
C ILE A 139 1.52 3.42 7.23
N LEU A 140 1.85 3.19 8.49
CA LEU A 140 1.40 4.04 9.58
C LEU A 140 1.99 5.45 9.48
N LEU A 141 3.27 5.56 9.13
CA LEU A 141 3.94 6.85 8.96
C LEU A 141 3.32 7.67 7.83
N VAL A 142 3.11 7.07 6.66
CA VAL A 142 2.49 7.74 5.52
C VAL A 142 1.03 8.07 5.82
N GLY A 143 0.31 7.16 6.48
CA GLY A 143 -1.05 7.41 6.94
C GLY A 143 -1.15 8.62 7.85
N GLU A 144 -0.23 8.75 8.80
CA GLU A 144 -0.15 9.93 9.68
C GLU A 144 0.17 11.20 8.89
N THR A 145 1.07 11.12 7.91
CA THR A 145 1.38 12.26 7.04
C THR A 145 0.14 12.75 6.31
N ILE A 146 -0.68 11.84 5.78
CA ILE A 146 -1.94 12.20 5.11
C ILE A 146 -2.91 12.83 6.13
N ARG A 147 -3.05 12.23 7.31
CA ARG A 147 -3.94 12.73 8.37
C ARG A 147 -3.55 14.15 8.81
N GLU A 148 -2.28 14.43 8.92
CA GLU A 148 -1.81 15.80 9.28
C GLU A 148 -2.23 16.82 8.24
N GLN A 149 -2.27 16.45 6.98
CA GLN A 149 -2.73 17.33 5.90
C GLN A 149 -4.25 17.40 5.79
N ASP A 150 -4.93 16.30 6.11
CA ASP A 150 -6.38 16.20 6.01
C ASP A 150 -6.90 15.23 7.08
N SER A 151 -7.53 15.78 8.11
CA SER A 151 -8.03 15.01 9.25
C SER A 151 -9.09 13.97 8.89
N SER A 152 -9.70 14.05 7.72
CA SER A 152 -10.67 13.05 7.26
C SER A 152 -10.03 11.68 6.97
N PHE A 153 -8.70 11.59 6.90
CA PHE A 153 -7.99 10.32 6.79
C PHE A 153 -7.89 9.57 8.13
N LYS A 154 -8.29 10.17 9.23
CA LYS A 154 -8.18 9.60 10.58
C LYS A 154 -8.76 8.19 10.66
N ASP A 155 -9.94 7.96 10.12
CA ASP A 155 -10.62 6.67 10.25
C ASP A 155 -9.85 5.54 9.56
N ILE A 156 -9.25 5.82 8.40
CA ILE A 156 -8.41 4.85 7.69
C ILE A 156 -7.14 4.55 8.49
N LEU A 157 -6.50 5.58 9.06
CA LEU A 157 -5.33 5.39 9.91
C LEU A 157 -5.69 4.55 11.16
N LEU A 158 -6.81 4.83 11.81
CA LEU A 158 -7.26 4.06 12.96
C LEU A 158 -7.57 2.61 12.60
N ASP A 159 -8.12 2.34 11.43
CA ASP A 159 -8.33 0.96 10.96
C ASP A 159 -7.00 0.21 10.84
N ASP A 160 -5.97 0.84 10.31
CA ASP A 160 -4.65 0.23 10.20
C ASP A 160 -4.01 0.01 11.57
N ILE A 161 -4.14 0.97 12.48
CA ILE A 161 -3.68 0.84 13.88
C ILE A 161 -4.37 -0.35 14.54
N GLU A 162 -5.69 -0.43 14.42
CA GLU A 162 -6.48 -1.50 15.02
C GLU A 162 -6.12 -2.87 14.42
N TYR A 163 -5.88 -2.93 13.12
CA TYR A 163 -5.40 -4.15 12.47
C TYR A 163 -4.10 -4.64 13.14
N CYS A 164 -3.15 -3.74 13.36
CA CYS A 164 -1.88 -4.09 14.00
C CYS A 164 -2.07 -4.63 15.42
N ILE A 165 -2.93 -3.98 16.19
CA ILE A 165 -3.19 -4.35 17.60
C ILE A 165 -3.92 -5.69 17.66
N THR A 166 -4.99 -5.84 16.89
CA THR A 166 -5.82 -7.05 16.87
C THR A 166 -5.03 -8.27 16.42
N ASN A 167 -4.11 -8.10 15.47
CA ASN A 167 -3.27 -9.19 14.96
C ASN A 167 -1.96 -9.36 15.73
N ASN A 168 -1.77 -8.64 16.83
CA ASN A 168 -0.59 -8.73 17.70
C ASN A 168 0.72 -8.60 16.94
N LEU A 169 0.80 -7.65 16.01
CA LEU A 169 2.03 -7.40 15.27
C LEU A 169 3.11 -6.90 16.24
N LYS A 170 4.33 -7.43 16.09
CA LYS A 170 5.44 -7.16 17.03
C LYS A 170 6.16 -5.85 16.71
N ILE A 171 5.40 -4.76 16.70
CA ILE A 171 5.88 -3.40 16.52
C ILE A 171 5.21 -2.47 17.53
N ALA A 172 5.92 -1.44 17.96
CA ALA A 172 5.41 -0.47 18.94
C ALA A 172 4.63 0.67 18.29
N GLU A 173 4.92 1.00 17.04
CA GLU A 173 4.44 2.19 16.32
C GLU A 173 2.92 2.37 16.32
N PRO A 174 2.08 1.33 16.25
CA PRO A 174 0.62 1.53 16.31
C PRO A 174 0.17 2.32 17.52
N TYR A 175 0.80 2.10 18.66
CA TYR A 175 0.47 2.81 19.90
C TYR A 175 0.92 4.26 19.88
N LEU A 176 2.04 4.56 19.21
CA LEU A 176 2.49 5.93 19.02
C LEU A 176 1.46 6.74 18.22
N TYR A 177 1.05 6.24 17.08
CA TYR A 177 0.10 6.94 16.21
C TYR A 177 -1.29 7.02 16.85
N LYS A 178 -1.69 5.99 17.58
CA LYS A 178 -2.92 6.02 18.38
C LYS A 178 -2.87 7.16 19.41
N ALA A 179 -1.74 7.30 20.12
CA ALA A 179 -1.57 8.37 21.10
C ALA A 179 -1.63 9.76 20.46
N ILE A 180 -1.02 9.93 19.28
CA ILE A 180 -1.05 11.20 18.55
C ILE A 180 -2.48 11.57 18.16
N VAL A 181 -3.24 10.62 17.61
CA VAL A 181 -4.64 10.85 17.23
C VAL A 181 -5.47 11.23 18.46
N LEU A 182 -5.34 10.50 19.55
CA LEU A 182 -6.09 10.78 20.78
C LEU A 182 -5.73 12.14 21.38
N LYS A 183 -4.45 12.51 21.38
CA LYS A 183 -4.02 13.84 21.81
C LYS A 183 -4.66 14.93 20.99
N ASN A 184 -4.68 14.77 19.68
CA ASN A 184 -5.28 15.76 18.76
C ASN A 184 -6.80 15.90 18.96
N GLU A 185 -7.45 14.86 19.48
CA GLU A 185 -8.88 14.90 19.85
C GLU A 185 -9.11 15.46 21.25
N GLY A 186 -8.05 15.79 21.99
CA GLY A 186 -8.16 16.29 23.35
C GLY A 186 -8.32 15.22 24.42
N ASP A 187 -8.24 13.95 24.08
CA ASP A 187 -8.30 12.84 25.02
C ASP A 187 -6.88 12.52 25.56
N PHE A 188 -6.39 13.41 26.41
CA PHE A 188 -5.02 13.33 26.94
C PHE A 188 -4.80 12.10 27.83
N LYS A 189 -5.83 11.68 28.54
CA LYS A 189 -5.75 10.50 29.41
C LYS A 189 -5.56 9.22 28.60
N ALA A 190 -6.37 9.02 27.57
CA ALA A 190 -6.24 7.88 26.69
C ALA A 190 -4.94 7.94 25.87
N ALA A 191 -4.51 9.13 25.46
CA ALA A 191 -3.24 9.32 24.76
C ALA A 191 -2.06 8.88 25.63
N ARG A 192 -2.08 9.20 26.93
CA ARG A 192 -1.03 8.78 27.86
C ARG A 192 -1.00 7.27 28.04
N VAL A 193 -2.15 6.61 28.11
CA VAL A 193 -2.23 5.14 28.18
C VAL A 193 -1.60 4.52 26.94
N ALA A 194 -1.93 5.03 25.76
CA ALA A 194 -1.38 4.53 24.50
C ALA A 194 0.14 4.75 24.42
N ILE A 195 0.64 5.92 24.85
CA ILE A 195 2.09 6.19 24.79
C ILE A 195 2.87 5.30 25.77
N ASN A 196 2.28 4.96 26.92
CA ASN A 196 2.91 4.01 27.85
C ASN A 196 2.99 2.62 27.23
N GLU A 197 1.97 2.18 26.49
CA GLU A 197 2.03 0.92 25.73
C GLU A 197 3.14 0.96 24.68
N TYR A 198 3.29 2.08 23.97
CA TYR A 198 4.36 2.28 23.01
C TYR A 198 5.75 2.08 23.67
N ILE A 199 5.96 2.71 24.80
CA ILE A 199 7.23 2.60 25.55
C ILE A 199 7.45 1.17 26.04
N ASN A 200 6.40 0.53 26.60
CA ASN A 200 6.48 -0.83 27.11
C ASN A 200 6.80 -1.85 26.02
N LYS A 201 6.41 -1.57 24.78
CA LYS A 201 6.70 -2.43 23.62
C LYS A 201 8.05 -2.10 22.97
N GLY A 202 8.87 -1.30 23.61
CA GLY A 202 10.21 -0.96 23.14
C GLY A 202 10.27 0.21 22.19
N GLY A 203 9.23 1.03 22.14
CA GLY A 203 9.21 2.24 21.33
C GLY A 203 10.27 3.24 21.78
N LYS A 204 10.85 3.96 20.81
CA LYS A 204 11.89 4.95 21.06
C LYS A 204 11.31 6.17 21.78
N VAL A 205 11.87 6.56 22.93
CA VAL A 205 11.46 7.74 23.65
C VAL A 205 12.08 8.97 23.00
N THR A 206 11.26 9.72 22.29
CA THR A 206 11.62 10.99 21.67
C THR A 206 11.04 12.15 22.48
N LYS A 207 11.39 13.37 22.12
CA LYS A 207 10.83 14.57 22.72
C LYS A 207 9.30 14.64 22.56
N GLU A 208 8.79 14.25 21.40
CA GLU A 208 7.35 14.17 21.14
C GLU A 208 6.66 13.16 22.07
N VAL A 209 7.26 11.99 22.26
CA VAL A 209 6.76 10.96 23.18
C VAL A 209 6.70 11.48 24.61
N GLU A 210 7.75 12.17 25.07
CA GLU A 210 7.79 12.79 26.42
C GLU A 210 6.66 13.81 26.59
N ILE A 211 6.39 14.64 25.59
CA ILE A 211 5.32 15.64 25.62
C ILE A 211 3.95 14.96 25.80
N ILE A 212 3.70 13.88 25.08
CA ILE A 212 2.43 13.14 25.18
C ILE A 212 2.30 12.48 26.57
N ASN A 213 3.41 12.02 27.13
CA ASN A 213 3.42 11.32 28.43
C ASN A 213 3.26 12.26 29.64
N THR A 214 3.35 13.55 29.44
CA THR A 214 3.12 14.55 30.51
C THR A 214 1.69 15.05 30.50
#